data_2c3771c376daed7f59516cd09da2b9f1
#
_entry.id   2c3771c376daed7f59516cd09da2b9f1
#
_cell.length_a   1.000
_cell.length_b   1.000
_cell.length_c   1.000
_cell.angle_alpha   90.00
_cell.angle_beta   90.00
_cell.angle_gamma   90.00
#
_symmetry.space_group_name_H-M   'P 1'
#
loop_
_entity.id
_entity.type
_entity.pdbx_description
1 polymer ?
#
loop_
_entity_poly.entity_id
_entity_poly.type
_entity_poly.pdbx_seq_one_letter_code
_entity_poly.pdbx_strand_id
1 'polypeptide(L)'
;MDNGWSVKKLHKLILLSNTYQQASTDNPRFAQTDPYNRLLWRQNVRRLEFEPLRDSILAMSGALDRTVGGRPVNLGEGPGAAAGKEKNAKMGATLKPTGNYSNRRTLYGYVDRAHLAEVMNHFDFASPEMPNGHRYKIGRAHV
;
A
#
# COMPACT_ATOMS: atom_id res chain seq x y z
N MET A 1 1.37 -14.45 -30.09
CA MET A 1 1.22 -13.40 -29.03
C MET A 1 0.08 -12.47 -29.40
N ASP A 2 -1.13 -12.98 -29.27
CA ASP A 2 -2.34 -12.41 -29.90
C ASP A 2 -2.93 -11.20 -29.18
N ASN A 3 -2.33 -10.73 -28.08
CA ASN A 3 -2.87 -9.66 -27.24
C ASN A 3 -2.11 -8.32 -27.33
N GLY A 4 -1.19 -8.17 -28.29
CA GLY A 4 -0.46 -6.91 -28.53
C GLY A 4 0.31 -6.37 -27.31
N TRP A 5 0.87 -7.25 -26.48
CA TRP A 5 1.65 -6.89 -25.26
C TRP A 5 0.91 -5.98 -24.26
N SER A 6 -0.41 -6.02 -24.23
CA SER A 6 -1.20 -5.20 -23.32
C SER A 6 -1.12 -5.71 -21.89
N VAL A 7 -0.42 -4.98 -21.03
CA VAL A 7 -0.32 -5.26 -19.58
C VAL A 7 -1.71 -5.27 -18.93
N LYS A 8 -2.61 -4.40 -19.36
CA LYS A 8 -3.99 -4.35 -18.85
C LYS A 8 -4.76 -5.64 -19.13
N LYS A 9 -4.60 -6.22 -20.33
CA LYS A 9 -5.23 -7.49 -20.68
C LYS A 9 -4.63 -8.65 -19.85
N LEU A 10 -3.31 -8.64 -19.64
CA LEU A 10 -2.64 -9.62 -18.79
C LEU A 10 -3.15 -9.55 -17.34
N HIS A 11 -3.22 -8.37 -16.75
CA HIS A 11 -3.77 -8.19 -15.40
C HIS A 11 -5.21 -8.69 -15.31
N LYS A 12 -6.04 -8.37 -16.31
CA LYS A 12 -7.43 -8.86 -16.36
C LYS A 12 -7.49 -10.38 -16.40
N LEU A 13 -6.65 -11.03 -17.19
CA LEU A 13 -6.57 -12.49 -17.27
C LEU A 13 -6.21 -13.13 -15.92
N ILE A 14 -5.20 -12.58 -15.23
CA ILE A 14 -4.77 -13.06 -13.92
C ILE A 14 -5.89 -12.88 -12.88
N LEU A 15 -6.45 -11.67 -12.78
CA LEU A 15 -7.47 -11.33 -11.77
C LEU A 15 -8.77 -12.12 -11.95
N LEU A 16 -9.11 -12.52 -13.19
CA LEU A 16 -10.29 -13.32 -13.50
C LEU A 16 -10.02 -14.83 -13.48
N SER A 17 -8.80 -15.28 -13.21
CA SER A 17 -8.51 -16.70 -13.11
C SER A 17 -9.12 -17.31 -11.84
N ASN A 18 -9.57 -18.55 -11.94
CA ASN A 18 -10.13 -19.28 -10.80
C ASN A 18 -9.12 -19.39 -9.64
N THR A 19 -7.85 -19.55 -9.95
CA THR A 19 -6.78 -19.62 -8.93
C THR A 19 -6.66 -18.33 -8.14
N TYR A 20 -6.75 -17.17 -8.81
CA TYR A 20 -6.67 -15.88 -8.14
C TYR A 20 -7.91 -15.55 -7.32
N GLN A 21 -9.08 -16.02 -7.76
CA GLN A 21 -10.38 -15.78 -7.12
C GLN A 21 -10.74 -16.81 -6.06
N GLN A 22 -9.85 -17.74 -5.74
CA GLN A 22 -10.08 -18.72 -4.69
C GLN A 22 -10.32 -18.04 -3.33
N ALA A 23 -11.24 -18.62 -2.56
CA ALA A 23 -11.43 -18.25 -1.16
C ALA A 23 -10.20 -18.66 -0.32
N SER A 24 -9.97 -17.94 0.77
CA SER A 24 -8.92 -18.25 1.76
C SER A 24 -9.43 -19.15 2.89
N THR A 25 -10.66 -19.66 2.77
CA THR A 25 -11.28 -20.51 3.78
C THR A 25 -10.51 -21.82 3.96
N ASP A 26 -10.30 -22.21 5.20
CA ASP A 26 -9.60 -23.45 5.53
C ASP A 26 -10.50 -24.67 5.33
N ASN A 27 -9.91 -25.76 4.85
CA ASN A 27 -10.57 -27.04 4.71
C ASN A 27 -9.69 -28.14 5.34
N PRO A 28 -10.12 -28.73 6.47
CA PRO A 28 -9.32 -29.71 7.21
C PRO A 28 -8.86 -30.91 6.37
N ARG A 29 -9.67 -31.35 5.41
CA ARG A 29 -9.33 -32.47 4.54
C ARG A 29 -8.15 -32.16 3.62
N PHE A 30 -8.16 -30.97 3.02
CA PHE A 30 -7.06 -30.55 2.13
C PHE A 30 -5.83 -30.12 2.93
N ALA A 31 -6.02 -29.53 4.11
CA ALA A 31 -4.95 -29.14 5.00
C ALA A 31 -4.13 -30.34 5.51
N GLN A 32 -4.73 -31.52 5.67
CA GLN A 32 -4.03 -32.75 6.02
C GLN A 32 -3.14 -33.25 4.87
N THR A 33 -3.59 -33.10 3.63
CA THR A 33 -2.85 -33.58 2.45
C THR A 33 -1.77 -32.60 2.00
N ASP A 34 -2.06 -31.31 2.04
CA ASP A 34 -1.16 -30.24 1.65
C ASP A 34 -1.20 -29.05 2.64
N PRO A 35 -0.56 -29.19 3.81
CA PRO A 35 -0.58 -28.16 4.86
C PRO A 35 0.07 -26.85 4.41
N TYR A 36 1.01 -26.89 3.47
CA TYR A 36 1.72 -25.72 2.97
C TYR A 36 1.09 -25.07 1.74
N ASN A 37 -0.09 -25.55 1.31
CA ASN A 37 -0.80 -25.04 0.16
C ASN A 37 0.04 -24.95 -1.14
N ARG A 38 0.88 -25.95 -1.37
CA ARG A 38 1.73 -26.04 -2.58
C ARG A 38 0.92 -26.27 -3.85
N LEU A 39 -0.21 -26.97 -3.72
CA LEU A 39 -1.13 -27.27 -4.80
C LEU A 39 -2.20 -26.17 -5.00
N LEU A 40 -2.10 -25.06 -4.28
CA LEU A 40 -2.99 -23.90 -4.40
C LEU A 40 -4.48 -24.27 -4.23
N TRP A 41 -4.81 -25.12 -3.27
CA TRP A 41 -6.20 -25.48 -2.97
C TRP A 41 -7.00 -24.36 -2.29
N ARG A 42 -6.32 -23.34 -1.77
CA ARG A 42 -6.91 -22.11 -1.24
C ARG A 42 -6.05 -20.90 -1.58
N GLN A 43 -6.62 -19.70 -1.50
CA GLN A 43 -5.84 -18.47 -1.56
C GLN A 43 -5.06 -18.30 -0.24
N ASN A 44 -3.77 -17.97 -0.37
CA ASN A 44 -2.95 -17.68 0.79
C ASN A 44 -3.40 -16.38 1.45
N VAL A 45 -3.66 -16.42 2.75
CA VAL A 45 -3.94 -15.21 3.54
C VAL A 45 -2.68 -14.35 3.58
N ARG A 46 -2.80 -13.12 3.12
CA ARG A 46 -1.71 -12.12 3.16
C ARG A 46 -2.23 -10.86 3.82
N ARG A 47 -1.40 -10.27 4.67
CA ARG A 47 -1.69 -8.94 5.18
C ARG A 47 -1.46 -7.91 4.09
N LEU A 48 -2.31 -6.89 4.04
CA LEU A 48 -2.12 -5.76 3.14
C LEU A 48 -0.96 -4.90 3.62
N GLU A 49 -0.26 -4.29 2.70
CA GLU A 49 0.68 -3.21 2.98
C GLU A 49 -0.09 -1.93 3.29
N PHE A 50 0.59 -0.92 3.83
CA PHE A 50 -0.04 0.33 4.23
C PHE A 50 -0.86 0.99 3.11
N GLU A 51 -0.27 1.09 1.92
CA GLU A 51 -0.90 1.79 0.81
C GLU A 51 -2.20 1.11 0.33
N PRO A 52 -2.22 -0.20 0.04
CA PRO A 52 -3.46 -0.88 -0.33
C PRO A 52 -4.49 -0.86 0.80
N LEU A 53 -4.07 -0.94 2.07
CA LEU A 53 -4.98 -0.89 3.21
C LEU A 53 -5.69 0.46 3.28
N ARG A 54 -4.91 1.55 3.27
CA ARG A 54 -5.46 2.92 3.32
C ARG A 54 -6.37 3.21 2.13
N ASP A 55 -5.92 2.87 0.91
CA ASP A 55 -6.71 3.09 -0.30
C ASP A 55 -8.01 2.27 -0.30
N SER A 56 -7.99 1.05 0.27
CA SER A 56 -9.20 0.23 0.44
C SER A 56 -10.19 0.86 1.41
N ILE A 57 -9.72 1.39 2.55
CA ILE A 57 -10.57 2.09 3.53
C ILE A 57 -11.22 3.32 2.89
N LEU A 58 -10.43 4.13 2.17
CA LEU A 58 -10.94 5.30 1.47
C LEU A 58 -11.93 4.92 0.36
N ALA A 59 -11.70 3.82 -0.34
CA ALA A 59 -12.60 3.34 -1.38
C ALA A 59 -13.94 2.86 -0.79
N MET A 60 -13.90 2.11 0.33
CA MET A 60 -15.11 1.65 1.03
C MET A 60 -15.94 2.80 1.59
N SER A 61 -15.28 3.84 2.11
CA SER A 61 -15.97 5.04 2.60
C SER A 61 -16.47 5.97 1.49
N GLY A 62 -16.15 5.70 0.22
CA GLY A 62 -16.47 6.56 -0.90
C GLY A 62 -15.63 7.85 -0.98
N ALA A 63 -14.65 8.01 -0.10
CA ALA A 63 -13.84 9.24 0.00
C ALA A 63 -12.60 9.22 -0.90
N LEU A 64 -12.29 8.11 -1.59
CA LEU A 64 -11.08 7.97 -2.38
C LEU A 64 -11.08 8.90 -3.60
N ASP A 65 -10.16 9.86 -3.62
CA ASP A 65 -9.86 10.67 -4.79
C ASP A 65 -8.97 9.89 -5.78
N ARG A 66 -9.50 9.61 -6.96
CA ARG A 66 -8.83 8.85 -8.02
C ARG A 66 -8.06 9.70 -9.01
N THR A 67 -7.91 10.98 -8.77
CA THR A 67 -7.16 11.90 -9.66
C THR A 67 -5.74 11.37 -9.90
N VAL A 68 -5.34 11.32 -11.16
CA VAL A 68 -4.04 10.81 -11.61
C VAL A 68 -3.07 11.96 -11.86
N GLY A 69 -1.81 11.78 -11.44
CA GLY A 69 -0.76 12.77 -11.64
C GLY A 69 -0.79 13.92 -10.63
N GLY A 70 0.00 14.95 -10.87
CA GLY A 70 0.10 16.13 -10.02
C GLY A 70 1.17 16.03 -8.92
N ARG A 71 1.13 16.98 -7.98
CA ARG A 71 2.10 17.05 -6.89
C ARG A 71 1.87 15.98 -5.82
N PRO A 72 2.92 15.57 -5.10
CA PRO A 72 2.77 14.72 -3.92
C PRO A 72 1.81 15.34 -2.90
N VAL A 73 1.15 14.48 -2.14
CA VAL A 73 0.18 14.87 -1.12
C VAL A 73 0.62 14.43 0.27
N ASN A 74 0.16 15.15 1.28
CA ASN A 74 0.40 14.77 2.66
C ASN A 74 -0.51 13.60 3.08
N LEU A 75 0.09 12.53 3.60
CA LEU A 75 -0.62 11.36 4.12
C LEU A 75 -0.60 11.29 5.65
N GLY A 76 0.29 12.03 6.28
CA GLY A 76 0.44 12.09 7.72
C GLY A 76 -0.38 13.25 8.27
N GLU A 77 -0.98 13.01 9.41
CA GLU A 77 -1.63 13.99 10.26
C GLU A 77 -2.96 14.52 9.71
N GLY A 78 -4.02 14.20 10.43
CA GLY A 78 -5.36 14.68 10.19
C GLY A 78 -5.48 16.21 10.27
N PRO A 79 -6.68 16.76 10.11
CA PRO A 79 -6.93 18.19 10.16
C PRO A 79 -6.53 18.74 11.55
N GLY A 80 -5.34 19.28 11.67
CA GLY A 80 -4.79 19.82 12.94
C GLY A 80 -3.29 19.66 13.10
N ALA A 81 -2.66 18.80 12.33
CA ALA A 81 -1.20 18.76 12.31
C ALA A 81 -0.68 19.97 11.55
N ALA A 82 -0.30 20.90 12.33
CA ALA A 82 0.16 22.20 11.92
C ALA A 82 1.15 22.08 10.74
N ALA A 83 0.86 22.83 9.73
CA ALA A 83 1.89 23.32 8.82
C ALA A 83 3.10 23.71 9.67
N GLY A 84 4.06 22.79 9.80
CA GLY A 84 5.28 23.05 10.54
C GLY A 84 5.85 24.33 10.00
N LYS A 85 6.10 25.29 10.86
CA LYS A 85 6.71 26.57 10.56
C LYS A 85 8.10 26.30 10.00
N GLU A 86 8.19 25.97 8.70
CA GLU A 86 9.46 25.88 8.01
C GLU A 86 10.01 27.28 7.76
N LYS A 87 10.83 27.74 8.68
CA LYS A 87 11.56 28.99 8.53
C LYS A 87 12.82 28.88 7.64
N ASN A 88 13.17 27.74 7.09
CA ASN A 88 14.38 27.59 6.27
C ASN A 88 14.24 26.54 5.15
N ALA A 89 13.40 26.79 4.18
CA ALA A 89 13.34 25.96 2.97
C ALA A 89 14.52 26.28 2.03
N LYS A 90 15.67 25.64 2.23
CA LYS A 90 16.73 25.61 1.23
C LYS A 90 16.59 24.38 0.35
N MET A 91 16.61 24.61 -0.97
CA MET A 91 16.74 23.65 -2.07
C MET A 91 16.04 22.27 -1.87
N GLY A 92 14.88 22.12 -2.43
CA GLY A 92 13.99 20.93 -2.30
C GLY A 92 12.57 21.24 -1.83
N ALA A 93 12.32 22.45 -1.36
CA ALA A 93 11.03 22.91 -0.85
C ALA A 93 9.88 22.87 -1.86
N THR A 94 10.18 22.82 -3.14
CA THR A 94 9.17 22.79 -4.22
C THR A 94 8.42 21.47 -4.34
N LEU A 95 8.93 20.40 -3.74
CA LEU A 95 8.30 19.07 -3.79
C LEU A 95 7.53 18.72 -2.53
N LYS A 96 7.74 19.43 -1.42
CA LYS A 96 6.98 19.17 -0.19
C LYS A 96 5.50 19.51 -0.40
N PRO A 97 4.59 18.66 0.07
CA PRO A 97 3.18 18.93 -0.04
C PRO A 97 2.81 20.12 0.85
N THR A 98 2.16 21.10 0.27
CA THR A 98 1.55 22.21 1.01
C THR A 98 0.09 21.87 1.20
N GLY A 99 -0.36 21.62 2.41
CA GLY A 99 -1.76 21.40 2.70
C GLY A 99 -2.05 20.29 3.70
N ASN A 100 -3.32 20.15 4.00
CA ASN A 100 -3.85 19.18 4.94
C ASN A 100 -3.82 17.75 4.34
N TYR A 101 -4.13 16.77 5.19
CA TYR A 101 -4.36 15.39 4.80
C TYR A 101 -5.21 15.28 3.53
N SER A 102 -4.79 14.41 2.63
CA SER A 102 -5.44 14.21 1.33
C SER A 102 -6.04 12.82 1.22
N ASN A 103 -7.21 12.73 0.60
CA ASN A 103 -7.88 11.46 0.27
C ASN A 103 -7.40 10.84 -1.04
N ARG A 104 -6.38 11.39 -1.67
CA ARG A 104 -5.79 10.82 -2.87
C ARG A 104 -5.18 9.46 -2.59
N ARG A 105 -4.98 8.67 -3.63
CA ARG A 105 -4.28 7.37 -3.54
C ARG A 105 -2.96 7.54 -2.80
N THR A 106 -2.65 6.60 -1.93
CA THR A 106 -1.42 6.59 -1.13
C THR A 106 -0.15 6.57 -1.99
N LEU A 107 -0.25 6.08 -3.24
CA LEU A 107 0.82 6.16 -4.24
C LEU A 107 1.37 7.59 -4.45
N TYR A 108 0.53 8.60 -4.28
CA TYR A 108 0.93 10.02 -4.40
C TYR A 108 1.40 10.62 -3.07
N GLY A 109 1.51 9.80 -2.03
CA GLY A 109 1.97 10.23 -0.73
C GLY A 109 3.42 10.70 -0.75
N TYR A 110 3.67 11.84 -0.11
CA TYR A 110 5.03 12.33 0.07
C TYR A 110 5.75 11.51 1.15
N VAL A 111 6.92 11.00 0.83
CA VAL A 111 7.80 10.28 1.76
C VAL A 111 9.01 11.15 2.02
N ASP A 112 9.10 11.71 3.23
CA ASP A 112 10.29 12.40 3.69
C ASP A 112 11.28 11.38 4.26
N ARG A 113 12.53 11.40 3.79
CA ARG A 113 13.56 10.46 4.25
C ARG A 113 13.97 10.72 5.69
N ALA A 114 13.96 11.97 6.13
CA ALA A 114 14.36 12.38 7.48
C ALA A 114 13.18 12.34 8.48
N HIS A 115 11.96 12.50 7.98
CA HIS A 115 10.76 12.58 8.82
C HIS A 115 9.63 11.78 8.19
N LEU A 116 9.62 10.50 8.45
CA LEU A 116 8.54 9.63 7.99
C LEU A 116 7.24 9.99 8.72
N ALA A 117 6.13 10.04 7.97
CA ALA A 117 4.83 10.30 8.58
C ALA A 117 4.52 9.23 9.65
N GLU A 118 3.99 9.65 10.81
CA GLU A 118 3.74 8.78 11.95
C GLU A 118 2.86 7.58 11.57
N VAL A 119 1.85 7.79 10.73
CA VAL A 119 1.00 6.72 10.21
C VAL A 119 1.80 5.63 9.46
N MET A 120 2.85 6.00 8.76
CA MET A 120 3.71 5.02 8.07
C MET A 120 4.54 4.21 9.06
N ASN A 121 5.01 4.83 10.15
CA ASN A 121 5.75 4.14 11.21
C ASN A 121 4.88 3.09 11.92
N HIS A 122 3.59 3.37 12.15
CA HIS A 122 2.67 2.42 12.76
C HIS A 122 2.40 1.18 11.89
N PHE A 123 2.67 1.26 10.59
CA PHE A 123 2.43 0.20 9.64
C PHE A 123 3.71 -0.44 9.09
N ASP A 124 4.80 -0.41 9.86
CA ASP A 124 6.09 -1.02 9.48
C ASP A 124 6.54 -0.63 8.06
N PHE A 125 6.32 0.61 7.68
CA PHE A 125 6.79 1.11 6.39
C PHE A 125 8.31 1.02 6.33
N ALA A 126 8.85 0.56 5.19
CA ALA A 126 10.28 0.44 5.01
C ALA A 126 10.97 1.78 5.24
N SER A 127 11.93 1.83 6.17
CA SER A 127 12.72 3.05 6.42
C SER A 127 13.45 3.46 5.14
N PRO A 128 13.27 4.69 4.67
CA PRO A 128 13.99 5.17 3.49
C PRO A 128 15.47 5.49 3.76
N GLU A 129 15.90 5.45 5.02
CA GLU A 129 17.29 5.69 5.43
C GLU A 129 18.16 4.45 5.38
N MET A 130 17.55 3.26 5.52
CA MET A 130 18.28 2.00 5.54
C MET A 130 17.99 1.16 4.31
N PRO A 131 19.03 0.50 3.74
CA PRO A 131 18.81 -0.48 2.69
C PRO A 131 18.09 -1.69 3.27
N ASN A 132 16.81 -1.80 3.00
CA ASN A 132 15.99 -2.94 3.39
C ASN A 132 15.81 -3.88 2.20
N GLY A 133 16.25 -5.13 2.33
CA GLY A 133 16.07 -6.16 1.31
C GLY A 133 14.62 -6.62 1.15
N HIS A 134 13.77 -6.36 2.14
CA HIS A 134 12.37 -6.73 2.15
C HIS A 134 11.50 -5.65 2.78
N ARG A 135 10.33 -5.46 2.19
CA ARG A 135 9.27 -4.68 2.79
C ARG A 135 8.51 -5.56 3.78
N TYR A 136 8.54 -5.21 5.06
CA TYR A 136 7.81 -5.94 6.08
C TYR A 136 6.31 -5.65 5.94
N LYS A 137 5.50 -6.70 6.01
CA LYS A 137 4.05 -6.58 6.06
C LYS A 137 3.62 -6.31 7.49
N ILE A 138 2.64 -5.44 7.68
CA ILE A 138 2.06 -5.05 8.96
C ILE A 138 1.88 -6.27 9.87
N GLY A 139 2.48 -6.21 11.07
CA GLY A 139 2.19 -7.12 12.17
C GLY A 139 2.87 -8.47 12.14
N ARG A 140 4.15 -8.56 11.85
CA ARG A 140 4.95 -9.56 12.51
C ARG A 140 5.24 -9.06 13.93
N ALA A 141 4.46 -9.53 14.90
CA ALA A 141 4.97 -9.61 16.25
C ALA A 141 6.29 -10.40 16.16
N HIS A 142 7.37 -9.82 16.60
CA HIS A 142 8.59 -10.58 16.84
C HIS A 142 8.25 -11.63 17.89
N VAL A 143 8.24 -12.90 17.47
CA VAL A 143 8.32 -14.05 18.36
C VAL A 143 9.79 -14.42 18.49
#